data_8c66887f0e0454b0d2e8c30a60907fce
#
_entry.id   8c66887f0e0454b0d2e8c30a60907fce
#
_cell.length_a   1.000
_cell.length_b   1.000
_cell.length_c   1.000
_cell.angle_alpha   90.00
_cell.angle_beta   90.00
_cell.angle_gamma   90.00
#
_symmetry.space_group_name_H-M   'P 1'
#
loop_
_entity.id
_entity.type
_entity.pdbx_description
1 polymer ?
#
loop_
_entity_poly.entity_id
_entity_poly.type
_entity_poly.pdbx_seq_one_letter_code
_entity_poly.pdbx_strand_id
1 'polypeptide(L)'
;MAVKIAKKIGGEIISADSRQVYKGLDLGTGKITRKEMQGIPHYLLNVANAKNKFSVAEYKKLADKKIKEIIALGKIPIICGGTGFYIDAVVKNMIFPEIPPNNKLRKNLEKKSTSELYKMLKKIDTRRAKNIDPKNKVRLIRAIEIAKVLGKVPKLKSDTNSAVAESVSRYEFIKIGLYLPAKKLKEKINNRLLKRMEVGMMKEMQKLHRQGLSWKRMEELGLEYRYFALYLQKKLTKEKMLEKLSSEIYKYAKRQITWFKRDKEIKWFDASKNVAFEI
;
A
#
# COMPACT_ATOMS: atom_id res chain seq x y z
N MET A 1 9.83 15.34 -4.52
CA MET A 1 10.95 14.60 -5.10
C MET A 1 10.53 13.96 -6.43
N ALA A 2 9.63 12.97 -6.47
CA ALA A 2 9.22 12.30 -7.71
C ALA A 2 8.81 13.28 -8.83
N VAL A 3 8.05 14.34 -8.52
CA VAL A 3 7.69 15.39 -9.49
C VAL A 3 8.92 16.10 -10.06
N LYS A 4 9.95 16.38 -9.22
CA LYS A 4 11.19 17.00 -9.69
C LYS A 4 11.96 16.07 -10.65
N ILE A 5 12.02 14.79 -10.31
CA ILE A 5 12.63 13.78 -11.19
C ILE A 5 11.84 13.67 -12.49
N ALA A 6 10.51 13.53 -12.42
CA ALA A 6 9.65 13.44 -13.59
C ALA A 6 9.84 14.62 -14.55
N LYS A 7 9.96 15.84 -14.02
CA LYS A 7 10.25 17.03 -14.86
C LYS A 7 11.61 16.94 -15.56
N LYS A 8 12.63 16.42 -14.85
CA LYS A 8 13.99 16.36 -15.39
C LYS A 8 14.13 15.34 -16.52
N ILE A 9 13.43 14.20 -16.42
CA ILE A 9 13.59 13.07 -17.35
C ILE A 9 12.38 12.85 -18.27
N GLY A 10 11.41 13.76 -18.32
CA GLY A 10 10.19 13.57 -19.13
C GLY A 10 9.31 12.42 -18.65
N GLY A 11 9.30 12.13 -17.37
CA GLY A 11 8.60 10.98 -16.81
C GLY A 11 7.18 11.27 -16.34
N GLU A 12 6.39 10.21 -16.11
CA GLU A 12 5.06 10.24 -15.52
C GLU A 12 4.97 9.32 -14.30
N ILE A 13 4.13 9.67 -13.31
CA ILE A 13 4.14 9.05 -12.00
C ILE A 13 2.99 8.05 -11.84
N ILE A 14 3.31 6.84 -11.37
CA ILE A 14 2.36 5.80 -10.97
C ILE A 14 2.39 5.68 -9.44
N SER A 15 1.29 6.00 -8.76
CA SER A 15 1.21 5.89 -7.32
C SER A 15 1.23 4.43 -6.86
N ALA A 16 2.13 4.09 -5.93
CA ALA A 16 2.21 2.79 -5.26
C ALA A 16 1.82 2.91 -3.78
N ASP A 17 0.66 3.50 -3.53
CA ASP A 17 0.09 3.64 -2.19
C ASP A 17 -1.28 2.96 -2.10
N SER A 18 -1.42 1.99 -1.19
CA SER A 18 -2.64 1.17 -1.03
C SER A 18 -3.82 1.92 -0.40
N ARG A 19 -3.67 3.19 -0.07
CA ARG A 19 -4.74 4.06 0.45
C ARG A 19 -5.11 5.16 -0.53
N GLN A 20 -4.13 5.71 -1.25
CA GLN A 20 -4.39 6.74 -2.26
C GLN A 20 -5.13 6.23 -3.50
N VAL A 21 -5.21 4.91 -3.70
CA VAL A 21 -6.04 4.28 -4.75
C VAL A 21 -7.53 4.56 -4.57
N TYR A 22 -7.98 4.85 -3.35
CA TYR A 22 -9.40 5.04 -3.07
C TYR A 22 -9.88 6.47 -3.36
N LYS A 23 -11.05 6.58 -4.00
CA LYS A 23 -11.75 7.85 -4.24
C LYS A 23 -12.18 8.49 -2.92
N GLY A 24 -11.97 9.80 -2.79
CA GLY A 24 -12.38 10.59 -1.64
C GLY A 24 -11.53 10.40 -0.37
N LEU A 25 -10.50 9.56 -0.39
CA LEU A 25 -9.52 9.43 0.67
C LEU A 25 -8.33 10.33 0.36
N ASP A 26 -8.43 11.62 0.62
CA ASP A 26 -7.47 12.63 0.16
C ASP A 26 -6.58 13.13 1.30
N LEU A 27 -7.12 13.88 2.25
CA LEU A 27 -6.36 14.43 3.37
C LEU A 27 -5.81 13.34 4.30
N GLY A 28 -6.62 12.34 4.63
CA GLY A 28 -6.20 11.25 5.50
C GLY A 28 -5.06 10.42 4.90
N THR A 29 -5.00 10.24 3.59
CA THR A 29 -3.90 9.53 2.94
C THR A 29 -2.72 10.43 2.57
N GLY A 30 -2.92 11.75 2.60
CA GLY A 30 -1.98 12.73 2.08
C GLY A 30 -1.75 12.58 0.60
N LYS A 31 -2.82 12.36 -0.12
CA LYS A 31 -2.81 12.30 -1.57
C LYS A 31 -2.30 13.62 -2.14
N ILE A 32 -1.46 13.53 -3.15
CA ILE A 32 -0.89 14.69 -3.82
C ILE A 32 -2.00 15.54 -4.46
N THR A 33 -1.95 16.84 -4.27
CA THR A 33 -2.89 17.79 -4.86
C THR A 33 -2.48 18.16 -6.30
N ARG A 34 -3.42 18.67 -7.09
CA ARG A 34 -3.12 19.14 -8.45
C ARG A 34 -2.01 20.20 -8.49
N LYS A 35 -1.98 21.11 -7.51
CA LYS A 35 -0.93 22.11 -7.36
C LYS A 35 0.45 21.47 -7.14
N GLU A 36 0.52 20.44 -6.30
CA GLU A 36 1.76 19.72 -6.00
C GLU A 36 2.22 18.83 -7.17
N MET A 37 1.29 18.37 -8.02
CA MET A 37 1.62 17.62 -9.25
C MET A 37 2.38 18.46 -10.28
N GLN A 38 2.19 19.78 -10.27
CA GLN A 38 2.91 20.73 -11.14
C GLN A 38 2.86 20.34 -12.63
N GLY A 39 1.72 19.87 -13.11
CA GLY A 39 1.51 19.46 -14.50
C GLY A 39 1.95 18.02 -14.83
N ILE A 40 2.67 17.34 -13.93
CA ILE A 40 3.07 15.93 -14.16
C ILE A 40 1.87 15.01 -13.97
N PRO A 41 1.56 14.14 -14.95
CA PRO A 41 0.53 13.13 -14.82
C PRO A 41 0.80 12.15 -13.66
N HIS A 42 -0.24 11.89 -12.86
CA HIS A 42 -0.20 10.92 -11.77
C HIS A 42 -1.31 9.90 -11.95
N TYR A 43 -0.93 8.65 -11.99
CA TYR A 43 -1.83 7.51 -12.22
C TYR A 43 -2.03 6.68 -10.96
N LEU A 44 -3.06 5.85 -10.97
CA LEU A 44 -3.49 4.96 -9.89
C LEU A 44 -3.86 5.68 -8.59
N LEU A 45 -4.23 6.95 -8.71
CA LEU A 45 -4.97 7.69 -7.69
C LEU A 45 -6.47 7.59 -8.01
N ASN A 46 -7.32 7.45 -6.98
CA ASN A 46 -8.79 7.46 -7.15
C ASN A 46 -9.36 6.38 -8.10
N VAL A 47 -8.72 5.21 -8.19
CA VAL A 47 -9.14 4.12 -9.10
C VAL A 47 -10.11 3.13 -8.45
N ALA A 48 -10.30 3.18 -7.12
CA ALA A 48 -11.14 2.25 -6.38
C ALA A 48 -12.18 2.94 -5.50
N ASN A 49 -13.31 2.26 -5.24
CA ASN A 49 -14.30 2.72 -4.26
C ASN A 49 -13.84 2.32 -2.84
N ALA A 50 -13.87 3.27 -1.90
CA ALA A 50 -13.44 3.03 -0.51
C ALA A 50 -14.28 1.97 0.23
N LYS A 51 -15.52 1.71 -0.20
CA LYS A 51 -16.38 0.66 0.37
C LYS A 51 -15.88 -0.75 0.04
N ASN A 52 -15.15 -0.91 -1.05
CA ASN A 52 -14.64 -2.20 -1.53
C ASN A 52 -13.17 -2.41 -1.12
N LYS A 53 -12.76 -3.67 -1.06
CA LYS A 53 -11.33 -4.00 -0.91
C LYS A 53 -10.68 -3.94 -2.28
N PHE A 54 -9.48 -3.37 -2.35
CA PHE A 54 -8.65 -3.31 -3.54
C PHE A 54 -7.38 -4.12 -3.30
N SER A 55 -7.13 -5.11 -4.13
CA SER A 55 -6.07 -6.10 -3.95
C SER A 55 -4.77 -5.68 -4.65
N VAL A 56 -3.66 -6.31 -4.25
CA VAL A 56 -2.36 -6.15 -4.93
C VAL A 56 -2.41 -6.69 -6.37
N ALA A 57 -3.21 -7.70 -6.67
CA ALA A 57 -3.37 -8.24 -8.02
C ALA A 57 -4.06 -7.21 -8.94
N GLU A 58 -5.12 -6.55 -8.47
CA GLU A 58 -5.77 -5.45 -9.19
C GLU A 58 -4.80 -4.28 -9.39
N TYR A 59 -4.02 -3.92 -8.35
CA TYR A 59 -2.99 -2.89 -8.45
C TYR A 59 -1.99 -3.23 -9.55
N LYS A 60 -1.40 -4.44 -9.51
CA LYS A 60 -0.41 -4.89 -10.49
C LYS A 60 -0.94 -4.82 -11.91
N LYS A 61 -2.15 -5.36 -12.14
CA LYS A 61 -2.79 -5.33 -13.47
C LYS A 61 -2.90 -3.90 -14.02
N LEU A 62 -3.34 -2.95 -13.19
CA LEU A 62 -3.47 -1.55 -13.60
C LEU A 62 -2.10 -0.87 -13.77
N ALA A 63 -1.13 -1.19 -12.91
CA ALA A 63 0.21 -0.63 -12.99
C ALA A 63 0.95 -1.11 -14.24
N ASP A 64 0.91 -2.41 -14.53
CA ASP A 64 1.53 -2.98 -15.74
C ASP A 64 0.94 -2.38 -17.02
N LYS A 65 -0.39 -2.23 -17.06
CA LYS A 65 -1.07 -1.56 -18.18
C LYS A 65 -0.56 -0.13 -18.34
N LYS A 66 -0.49 0.62 -17.23
CA LYS A 66 -0.09 2.04 -17.27
C LYS A 66 1.40 2.21 -17.60
N ILE A 67 2.27 1.32 -17.15
CA ILE A 67 3.69 1.30 -17.53
C ILE A 67 3.82 1.17 -19.05
N LYS A 68 3.12 0.22 -19.66
CA LYS A 68 3.14 0.01 -21.12
C LYS A 68 2.65 1.24 -21.89
N GLU A 69 1.57 1.87 -21.42
CA GLU A 69 1.03 3.09 -22.03
C GLU A 69 2.01 4.26 -21.97
N ILE A 70 2.67 4.47 -20.82
CA ILE A 70 3.67 5.55 -20.67
C ILE A 70 4.88 5.32 -21.57
N ILE A 71 5.37 4.08 -21.64
CA ILE A 71 6.50 3.72 -22.52
C ILE A 71 6.14 3.89 -23.99
N ALA A 72 4.94 3.50 -24.39
CA ALA A 72 4.46 3.68 -25.75
C ALA A 72 4.40 5.17 -26.19
N LEU A 73 4.30 6.08 -25.22
CA LEU A 73 4.40 7.54 -25.46
C LEU A 73 5.85 8.07 -25.45
N GLY A 74 6.85 7.20 -25.40
CA GLY A 74 8.27 7.58 -25.31
C GLY A 74 8.65 8.18 -23.94
N LYS A 75 7.85 7.99 -22.91
CA LYS A 75 8.08 8.57 -21.58
C LYS A 75 8.56 7.53 -20.56
N ILE A 76 9.12 8.00 -19.45
CA ILE A 76 9.66 7.15 -18.40
C ILE A 76 8.62 6.99 -17.27
N PRO A 77 8.16 5.76 -16.97
CA PRO A 77 7.27 5.52 -15.84
C PRO A 77 8.04 5.57 -14.52
N ILE A 78 7.52 6.35 -13.56
CA ILE A 78 8.10 6.48 -12.20
C ILE A 78 7.12 5.89 -11.19
N ILE A 79 7.44 4.75 -10.59
CA ILE A 79 6.63 4.15 -9.54
C ILE A 79 6.99 4.84 -8.21
N CYS A 80 6.05 5.56 -7.61
CA CYS A 80 6.27 6.35 -6.39
C CYS A 80 5.29 5.97 -5.30
N GLY A 81 5.78 5.52 -4.15
CA GLY A 81 4.92 5.20 -3.01
C GLY A 81 5.62 4.50 -1.86
N GLY A 82 4.83 4.14 -0.85
CA GLY A 82 5.32 3.50 0.38
C GLY A 82 4.76 2.08 0.61
N THR A 83 3.91 1.56 -0.28
CA THR A 83 3.39 0.20 -0.15
C THR A 83 4.35 -0.78 -0.81
N GLY A 84 5.33 -1.28 -0.02
CA GLY A 84 6.41 -2.13 -0.54
C GLY A 84 5.90 -3.36 -1.31
N PHE A 85 4.78 -3.96 -0.86
CA PHE A 85 4.20 -5.11 -1.57
C PHE A 85 3.64 -4.75 -2.95
N TYR A 86 3.17 -3.51 -3.17
CA TYR A 86 2.76 -3.04 -4.49
C TYR A 86 3.96 -2.85 -5.42
N ILE A 87 5.02 -2.25 -4.91
CA ILE A 87 6.26 -2.05 -5.65
C ILE A 87 6.88 -3.41 -6.01
N ASP A 88 7.02 -4.30 -5.04
CA ASP A 88 7.53 -5.66 -5.26
C ASP A 88 6.70 -6.44 -6.31
N ALA A 89 5.37 -6.29 -6.27
CA ALA A 89 4.49 -6.98 -7.22
C ALA A 89 4.78 -6.61 -8.68
N VAL A 90 5.14 -5.35 -8.94
CA VAL A 90 5.49 -4.86 -10.28
C VAL A 90 6.96 -5.18 -10.59
N VAL A 91 7.88 -4.72 -9.74
CA VAL A 91 9.33 -4.83 -10.00
C VAL A 91 9.80 -6.29 -10.11
N LYS A 92 9.23 -7.19 -9.29
CA LYS A 92 9.54 -8.63 -9.32
C LYS A 92 8.59 -9.44 -10.21
N ASN A 93 7.76 -8.78 -10.99
CA ASN A 93 6.74 -9.39 -11.85
C ASN A 93 5.98 -10.56 -11.16
N MET A 94 5.44 -10.31 -9.96
CA MET A 94 4.78 -11.35 -9.17
C MET A 94 3.51 -11.86 -9.82
N ILE A 95 3.34 -13.17 -9.92
CA ILE A 95 2.10 -13.82 -10.36
C ILE A 95 1.23 -14.10 -9.15
N PHE A 96 -0.01 -13.66 -9.20
CA PHE A 96 -1.02 -13.92 -8.18
C PHE A 96 -2.03 -14.96 -8.67
N PRO A 97 -2.43 -15.93 -7.81
CA PRO A 97 -3.45 -16.90 -8.20
C PRO A 97 -4.80 -16.20 -8.43
N GLU A 98 -5.42 -16.46 -9.57
CA GLU A 98 -6.70 -15.90 -9.98
C GLU A 98 -7.88 -16.61 -9.29
N ILE A 99 -7.86 -16.59 -7.96
CA ILE A 99 -8.93 -17.17 -7.13
C ILE A 99 -9.76 -16.04 -6.54
N PRO A 100 -11.04 -15.92 -6.95
CA PRO A 100 -11.93 -14.91 -6.39
C PRO A 100 -12.19 -15.15 -4.91
N PRO A 101 -12.51 -14.09 -4.14
CA PRO A 101 -12.88 -14.20 -2.75
C PRO A 101 -14.15 -15.06 -2.55
N ASN A 102 -14.07 -16.09 -1.71
CA ASN A 102 -15.22 -16.86 -1.29
C ASN A 102 -15.81 -16.30 0.00
N ASN A 103 -16.82 -15.45 -0.12
CA ASN A 103 -17.41 -14.75 1.04
C ASN A 103 -18.08 -15.70 2.04
N LYS A 104 -18.68 -16.83 1.59
CA LYS A 104 -19.29 -17.84 2.46
C LYS A 104 -18.21 -18.53 3.30
N LEU A 105 -17.13 -18.97 2.68
CA LEU A 105 -15.98 -19.56 3.36
C LEU A 105 -15.34 -18.58 4.34
N ARG A 106 -15.12 -17.32 3.92
CA ARG A 106 -14.53 -16.28 4.77
C ARG A 106 -15.35 -16.01 6.01
N LYS A 107 -16.67 -15.86 5.90
CA LYS A 107 -17.57 -15.68 7.06
C LYS A 107 -17.42 -16.82 8.08
N ASN A 108 -17.29 -18.06 7.60
CA ASN A 108 -17.09 -19.22 8.48
C ASN A 108 -15.70 -19.22 9.12
N LEU A 109 -14.67 -18.90 8.36
CA LEU A 109 -13.28 -18.83 8.89
C LEU A 109 -13.08 -17.64 9.85
N GLU A 110 -13.78 -16.54 9.65
CA GLU A 110 -13.73 -15.36 10.55
C GLU A 110 -14.23 -15.65 11.97
N LYS A 111 -15.06 -16.67 12.17
CA LYS A 111 -15.51 -17.12 13.50
C LYS A 111 -14.43 -17.89 14.27
N LYS A 112 -13.40 -18.41 13.59
CA LYS A 112 -12.34 -19.22 14.17
C LYS A 112 -11.21 -18.38 14.75
N SER A 113 -10.52 -18.89 15.75
CA SER A 113 -9.30 -18.30 16.29
C SER A 113 -8.13 -18.42 15.30
N THR A 114 -7.09 -17.61 15.48
CA THR A 114 -5.87 -17.70 14.66
C THR A 114 -5.17 -19.05 14.82
N SER A 115 -5.23 -19.65 16.02
CA SER A 115 -4.66 -20.99 16.31
C SER A 115 -5.38 -22.07 15.49
N GLU A 116 -6.71 -22.08 15.48
CA GLU A 116 -7.50 -23.03 14.68
C GLU A 116 -7.21 -22.88 13.19
N LEU A 117 -7.20 -21.63 12.69
CA LEU A 117 -6.88 -21.33 11.28
C LEU A 117 -5.47 -21.81 10.91
N TYR A 118 -4.50 -21.62 11.81
CA TYR A 118 -3.14 -22.09 11.58
C TYR A 118 -3.08 -23.61 11.51
N LYS A 119 -3.76 -24.33 12.44
CA LYS A 119 -3.85 -25.80 12.42
C LYS A 119 -4.53 -26.29 11.13
N MET A 120 -5.61 -25.63 10.68
CA MET A 120 -6.26 -25.96 9.41
C MET A 120 -5.31 -25.79 8.22
N LEU A 121 -4.60 -24.65 8.14
CA LEU A 121 -3.65 -24.41 7.07
C LEU A 121 -2.51 -25.44 7.10
N LYS A 122 -1.99 -25.78 8.29
CA LYS A 122 -0.92 -26.77 8.45
C LYS A 122 -1.32 -28.15 7.92
N LYS A 123 -2.59 -28.57 8.08
CA LYS A 123 -3.11 -29.83 7.52
C LYS A 123 -3.17 -29.83 5.99
N ILE A 124 -3.48 -28.67 5.36
CA ILE A 124 -3.62 -28.57 3.91
C ILE A 124 -2.28 -28.26 3.23
N ASP A 125 -1.51 -27.34 3.78
CA ASP A 125 -0.22 -26.90 3.24
C ASP A 125 0.77 -26.58 4.38
N THR A 126 1.46 -27.62 4.84
CA THR A 126 2.49 -27.51 5.89
C THR A 126 3.61 -26.54 5.51
N ARG A 127 4.00 -26.50 4.24
CA ARG A 127 5.03 -25.58 3.73
C ARG A 127 4.60 -24.13 3.89
N ARG A 128 3.34 -23.82 3.52
CA ARG A 128 2.82 -22.47 3.67
C ARG A 128 2.63 -22.07 5.13
N ALA A 129 2.20 -23.00 5.96
CA ALA A 129 2.06 -22.77 7.40
C ALA A 129 3.39 -22.39 8.07
N LYS A 130 4.50 -23.01 7.69
CA LYS A 130 5.85 -22.67 8.21
C LYS A 130 6.28 -21.24 7.83
N ASN A 131 5.75 -20.66 6.73
CA ASN A 131 6.18 -19.39 6.15
C ASN A 131 5.12 -18.29 6.23
N ILE A 132 4.13 -18.40 7.11
CA ILE A 132 3.07 -17.41 7.32
C ILE A 132 3.08 -16.93 8.75
N ASP A 133 2.77 -15.64 8.95
CA ASP A 133 2.56 -15.10 10.30
C ASP A 133 1.31 -15.76 10.93
N PRO A 134 1.46 -16.59 11.99
CA PRO A 134 0.36 -17.32 12.60
C PRO A 134 -0.62 -16.40 13.34
N LYS A 135 -0.25 -15.16 13.63
CA LYS A 135 -1.10 -14.17 14.30
C LYS A 135 -1.93 -13.35 13.31
N ASN A 136 -1.64 -13.44 12.00
CA ASN A 136 -2.33 -12.66 10.99
C ASN A 136 -3.54 -13.41 10.42
N LYS A 137 -4.70 -13.21 11.05
CA LYS A 137 -5.97 -13.86 10.68
C LYS A 137 -6.33 -13.71 9.21
N VAL A 138 -6.17 -12.50 8.66
CA VAL A 138 -6.50 -12.20 7.25
C VAL A 138 -5.64 -13.02 6.29
N ARG A 139 -4.33 -13.12 6.57
CA ARG A 139 -3.41 -13.92 5.75
C ARG A 139 -3.68 -15.42 5.88
N LEU A 140 -4.01 -15.90 7.07
CA LEU A 140 -4.39 -17.31 7.28
C LEU A 140 -5.64 -17.66 6.49
N ILE A 141 -6.70 -16.86 6.59
CA ILE A 141 -7.96 -17.07 5.84
C ILE A 141 -7.67 -17.10 4.34
N ARG A 142 -6.90 -16.15 3.80
CA ARG A 142 -6.57 -16.13 2.37
C ARG A 142 -5.74 -17.35 1.95
N ALA A 143 -4.79 -17.77 2.75
CA ALA A 143 -4.00 -18.96 2.47
C ALA A 143 -4.85 -20.23 2.43
N ILE A 144 -5.78 -20.40 3.38
CA ILE A 144 -6.72 -21.52 3.41
C ILE A 144 -7.64 -21.50 2.20
N GLU A 145 -8.17 -20.32 1.83
CA GLU A 145 -9.03 -20.14 0.66
C GLU A 145 -8.31 -20.61 -0.63
N ILE A 146 -7.06 -20.18 -0.83
CA ILE A 146 -6.25 -20.59 -1.97
C ILE A 146 -5.94 -22.08 -1.93
N ALA A 147 -5.51 -22.59 -0.76
CA ALA A 147 -5.11 -23.99 -0.60
C ALA A 147 -6.29 -24.95 -0.80
N LYS A 148 -7.51 -24.55 -0.45
CA LYS A 148 -8.73 -25.35 -0.70
C LYS A 148 -9.05 -25.51 -2.17
N VAL A 149 -8.71 -24.51 -3.00
CA VAL A 149 -8.99 -24.57 -4.45
C VAL A 149 -7.85 -25.25 -5.22
N LEU A 150 -6.59 -24.95 -4.87
CA LEU A 150 -5.43 -25.42 -5.61
C LEU A 150 -4.68 -26.60 -4.95
N GLY A 151 -5.17 -27.11 -3.82
CA GLY A 151 -4.48 -28.10 -3.00
C GLY A 151 -3.33 -27.52 -2.18
N LYS A 152 -2.57 -26.59 -2.71
CA LYS A 152 -1.46 -25.86 -2.05
C LYS A 152 -1.45 -24.39 -2.44
N VAL A 153 -0.93 -23.54 -1.56
CA VAL A 153 -0.69 -22.13 -1.90
C VAL A 153 0.53 -22.05 -2.82
N PRO A 154 0.41 -21.53 -4.05
CA PRO A 154 1.56 -21.36 -4.94
C PRO A 154 2.66 -20.55 -4.26
N LYS A 155 3.94 -20.90 -4.49
CA LYS A 155 5.02 -19.97 -4.19
C LYS A 155 4.80 -18.74 -5.08
N LEU A 156 4.88 -17.56 -4.49
CA LEU A 156 4.92 -16.34 -5.30
C LEU A 156 6.21 -16.40 -6.10
N LYS A 157 6.12 -16.83 -7.35
CA LYS A 157 7.25 -16.81 -8.27
C LYS A 157 7.43 -15.37 -8.72
N SER A 158 8.66 -14.87 -8.69
CA SER A 158 9.10 -13.88 -9.66
C SER A 158 9.19 -14.64 -10.96
N ASP A 159 8.46 -14.21 -11.98
CA ASP A 159 8.47 -14.90 -13.25
C ASP A 159 9.71 -14.45 -14.02
N THR A 160 10.72 -15.31 -14.01
CA THR A 160 11.91 -15.14 -14.87
C THR A 160 11.81 -15.93 -16.18
N ASN A 161 10.76 -16.79 -16.34
CA ASN A 161 10.76 -17.81 -17.40
C ASN A 161 9.42 -18.06 -18.12
N SER A 162 8.45 -17.13 -18.15
CA SER A 162 7.25 -17.30 -18.97
C SER A 162 7.15 -16.30 -20.11
N ALA A 163 6.42 -16.64 -21.18
CA ALA A 163 6.16 -15.73 -22.31
C ALA A 163 5.48 -14.41 -21.90
N VAL A 164 4.76 -14.40 -20.73
CA VAL A 164 4.26 -13.19 -20.08
C VAL A 164 5.38 -12.45 -19.35
N ALA A 165 6.44 -13.16 -18.89
CA ALA A 165 7.66 -12.60 -18.33
C ALA A 165 8.45 -11.81 -19.38
N GLU A 166 8.41 -12.21 -20.64
CA GLU A 166 9.10 -11.50 -21.72
C GLU A 166 8.67 -10.04 -21.86
N SER A 167 7.46 -9.68 -21.45
CA SER A 167 6.97 -8.29 -21.57
C SER A 167 7.37 -7.36 -20.41
N VAL A 168 7.66 -7.87 -19.21
CA VAL A 168 8.00 -7.06 -18.02
C VAL A 168 9.43 -7.34 -17.52
N SER A 169 10.01 -8.51 -17.84
CA SER A 169 11.42 -8.81 -17.55
C SER A 169 12.41 -7.98 -18.39
N ARG A 170 11.89 -7.18 -19.33
CA ARG A 170 12.69 -6.31 -20.21
C ARG A 170 13.02 -4.95 -19.60
N TYR A 171 12.46 -4.59 -18.43
CA TYR A 171 12.72 -3.29 -17.83
C TYR A 171 13.82 -3.38 -16.79
N GLU A 172 14.80 -2.53 -16.92
CA GLU A 172 15.76 -2.24 -15.87
C GLU A 172 15.13 -1.22 -14.88
N PHE A 173 15.19 -1.53 -13.59
CA PHE A 173 14.60 -0.67 -12.55
C PHE A 173 15.69 0.05 -11.76
N ILE A 174 15.74 1.37 -11.89
CA ILE A 174 16.54 2.21 -10.99
C ILE A 174 15.75 2.40 -9.68
N LYS A 175 16.30 1.93 -8.56
CA LYS A 175 15.64 1.92 -7.27
C LYS A 175 16.20 2.99 -6.34
N ILE A 176 15.38 3.95 -5.96
CA ILE A 176 15.75 5.08 -5.10
C ILE A 176 14.94 5.02 -3.81
N GLY A 177 15.63 4.99 -2.67
CA GLY A 177 15.04 5.06 -1.34
C GLY A 177 15.31 6.42 -0.69
N LEU A 178 14.29 6.99 -0.05
CA LEU A 178 14.43 8.22 0.74
C LEU A 178 14.30 7.90 2.22
N TYR A 179 15.20 8.41 3.03
CA TYR A 179 15.10 8.32 4.47
C TYR A 179 15.22 9.68 5.14
N LEU A 180 14.77 9.77 6.38
CA LEU A 180 14.99 10.90 7.27
C LEU A 180 15.54 10.38 8.61
N PRO A 181 16.44 11.14 9.26
CA PRO A 181 16.83 10.88 10.64
C PRO A 181 15.59 10.81 11.56
N ALA A 182 15.65 9.93 12.57
CA ALA A 182 14.48 9.59 13.40
C ALA A 182 13.80 10.82 14.02
N LYS A 183 14.57 11.79 14.53
CA LYS A 183 14.05 13.04 15.11
C LYS A 183 13.30 13.87 14.07
N LYS A 184 13.91 14.14 12.91
CA LYS A 184 13.29 14.88 11.80
C LYS A 184 12.06 14.17 11.25
N LEU A 185 12.06 12.83 11.20
CA LEU A 185 10.91 12.06 10.77
C LEU A 185 9.73 12.22 11.72
N LYS A 186 9.93 12.15 13.03
CA LYS A 186 8.87 12.37 14.04
C LYS A 186 8.29 13.78 13.95
N GLU A 187 9.15 14.79 13.87
CA GLU A 187 8.73 16.19 13.72
C GLU A 187 7.88 16.38 12.45
N LYS A 188 8.34 15.83 11.32
CA LYS A 188 7.62 15.92 10.04
C LYS A 188 6.28 15.20 10.09
N ILE A 189 6.19 14.05 10.76
CA ILE A 189 4.93 13.32 10.94
C ILE A 189 3.93 14.16 11.74
N ASN A 190 4.36 14.71 12.88
CA ASN A 190 3.50 15.52 13.74
C ASN A 190 3.02 16.79 13.05
N ASN A 191 3.93 17.55 12.45
CA ASN A 191 3.60 18.78 11.75
C ASN A 191 2.63 18.53 10.59
N ARG A 192 2.83 17.44 9.84
CA ARG A 192 1.92 17.04 8.76
C ARG A 192 0.55 16.64 9.28
N LEU A 193 0.48 15.93 10.39
CA LEU A 193 -0.79 15.53 11.01
C LEU A 193 -1.57 16.76 11.46
N LEU A 194 -0.96 17.68 12.20
CA LEU A 194 -1.58 18.92 12.68
C LEU A 194 -2.07 19.77 11.50
N LYS A 195 -1.22 20.02 10.52
CA LYS A 195 -1.61 20.78 9.32
C LYS A 195 -2.80 20.17 8.58
N ARG A 196 -2.89 18.85 8.47
CA ARG A 196 -4.05 18.18 7.86
C ARG A 196 -5.31 18.31 8.69
N MET A 197 -5.19 18.31 10.02
CA MET A 197 -6.31 18.59 10.92
C MET A 197 -6.88 19.98 10.66
N GLU A 198 -6.02 21.00 10.55
CA GLU A 198 -6.40 22.38 10.26
C GLU A 198 -7.09 22.52 8.90
N VAL A 199 -6.60 21.85 7.87
CA VAL A 199 -7.15 21.87 6.51
C VAL A 199 -8.49 21.13 6.40
N GLY A 200 -8.89 20.35 7.43
CA GLY A 200 -10.23 19.76 7.48
C GLY A 200 -10.27 18.23 7.37
N MET A 201 -9.24 17.54 7.77
CA MET A 201 -9.21 16.06 7.76
C MET A 201 -10.38 15.45 8.55
N MET A 202 -10.81 16.10 9.66
CA MET A 202 -12.01 15.69 10.42
C MET A 202 -13.27 15.75 9.54
N LYS A 203 -13.43 16.84 8.80
CA LYS A 203 -14.58 17.02 7.89
C LYS A 203 -14.61 15.97 6.79
N GLU A 204 -13.44 15.58 6.27
CA GLU A 204 -13.32 14.47 5.31
C GLU A 204 -13.86 13.16 5.89
N MET A 205 -13.45 12.80 7.12
CA MET A 205 -13.90 11.56 7.78
C MET A 205 -15.41 11.53 8.00
N GLN A 206 -15.98 12.65 8.47
CA GLN A 206 -17.42 12.80 8.67
C GLN A 206 -18.20 12.71 7.35
N LYS A 207 -17.69 13.36 6.30
CA LYS A 207 -18.28 13.29 4.96
C LYS A 207 -18.30 11.85 4.42
N LEU A 208 -17.19 11.14 4.51
CA LEU A 208 -17.10 9.75 4.07
C LEU A 208 -18.10 8.86 4.81
N HIS A 209 -18.25 9.05 6.12
CA HIS A 209 -19.23 8.30 6.90
C HIS A 209 -20.67 8.61 6.45
N ARG A 210 -21.02 9.89 6.30
CA ARG A 210 -22.34 10.30 5.77
C ARG A 210 -22.62 9.74 4.36
N GLN A 211 -21.59 9.55 3.54
CA GLN A 211 -21.68 8.91 2.23
C GLN A 211 -21.76 7.37 2.28
N GLY A 212 -21.90 6.81 3.49
CA GLY A 212 -22.10 5.38 3.72
C GLY A 212 -20.82 4.56 3.85
N LEU A 213 -19.68 5.16 4.14
CA LEU A 213 -18.50 4.41 4.55
C LEU A 213 -18.66 4.02 6.03
N SER A 214 -18.82 2.71 6.30
CA SER A 214 -19.05 2.21 7.66
C SER A 214 -17.85 2.42 8.58
N TRP A 215 -18.09 2.59 9.87
CA TRP A 215 -17.02 2.68 10.87
C TRP A 215 -16.06 1.49 10.81
N LYS A 216 -16.61 0.29 10.71
CA LYS A 216 -15.81 -0.94 10.52
C LYS A 216 -14.87 -0.83 9.33
N ARG A 217 -15.37 -0.33 8.19
CA ARG A 217 -14.55 -0.17 7.00
C ARG A 217 -13.47 0.91 7.18
N MET A 218 -13.76 2.01 7.85
CA MET A 218 -12.78 3.03 8.19
C MET A 218 -11.69 2.46 9.12
N GLU A 219 -12.05 1.65 10.10
CA GLU A 219 -11.08 0.98 10.96
C GLU A 219 -10.18 0.00 10.18
N GLU A 220 -10.73 -0.72 9.18
CA GLU A 220 -9.96 -1.59 8.28
C GLU A 220 -8.98 -0.82 7.36
N LEU A 221 -9.32 0.39 6.97
CA LEU A 221 -8.42 1.27 6.21
C LEU A 221 -7.16 1.63 7.02
N GLY A 222 -7.24 1.60 8.33
CA GLY A 222 -6.10 1.77 9.24
C GLY A 222 -5.67 3.23 9.42
N LEU A 223 -4.58 3.42 10.19
CA LEU A 223 -3.96 4.72 10.48
C LEU A 223 -5.01 5.83 10.73
N GLU A 224 -4.96 6.90 9.97
CA GLU A 224 -5.82 8.08 10.13
C GLU A 224 -7.30 7.67 10.20
N TYR A 225 -7.80 6.89 9.25
CA TYR A 225 -9.21 6.51 9.19
C TYR A 225 -9.67 5.70 10.41
N ARG A 226 -8.82 4.81 10.92
CA ARG A 226 -9.11 4.03 12.13
C ARG A 226 -9.26 4.92 13.35
N TYR A 227 -8.26 5.77 13.60
CA TYR A 227 -8.24 6.53 14.84
C TYR A 227 -9.29 7.64 14.86
N PHE A 228 -9.56 8.25 13.70
CA PHE A 228 -10.68 9.19 13.56
C PHE A 228 -12.02 8.49 13.72
N ALA A 229 -12.22 7.29 13.17
CA ALA A 229 -13.43 6.52 13.36
C ALA A 229 -13.66 6.21 14.86
N LEU A 230 -12.63 5.82 15.60
CA LEU A 230 -12.71 5.57 17.03
C LEU A 230 -13.04 6.85 17.82
N TYR A 231 -12.47 7.98 17.46
CA TYR A 231 -12.78 9.27 18.07
C TYR A 231 -14.23 9.69 17.80
N LEU A 232 -14.68 9.62 16.54
CA LEU A 232 -16.05 9.99 16.16
C LEU A 232 -17.12 9.08 16.81
N GLN A 233 -16.75 7.83 17.10
CA GLN A 233 -17.58 6.91 17.92
C GLN A 233 -17.46 7.15 19.43
N LYS A 234 -16.78 8.21 19.90
CA LYS A 234 -16.53 8.51 21.32
C LYS A 234 -15.76 7.41 22.08
N LYS A 235 -15.05 6.52 21.36
CA LYS A 235 -14.21 5.45 21.94
C LYS A 235 -12.83 5.95 22.38
N LEU A 236 -12.40 7.10 21.91
CA LEU A 236 -11.16 7.79 22.27
C LEU A 236 -11.42 9.28 22.45
N THR A 237 -10.66 9.92 23.34
CA THR A 237 -10.59 11.40 23.38
C THR A 237 -9.72 11.90 22.20
N LYS A 238 -9.80 13.20 21.89
CA LYS A 238 -9.02 13.82 20.82
C LYS A 238 -7.51 13.68 21.08
N GLU A 239 -7.08 13.90 22.30
CA GLU A 239 -5.70 13.82 22.76
C GLU A 239 -5.16 12.39 22.57
N LYS A 240 -5.87 11.38 23.10
CA LYS A 240 -5.50 9.96 22.94
C LYS A 240 -5.51 9.51 21.48
N MET A 241 -6.42 10.05 20.67
CA MET A 241 -6.45 9.79 19.23
C MET A 241 -5.18 10.30 18.56
N LEU A 242 -4.79 11.56 18.80
CA LEU A 242 -3.60 12.18 18.20
C LEU A 242 -2.31 11.47 18.63
N GLU A 243 -2.17 11.18 19.92
CA GLU A 243 -1.01 10.45 20.46
C GLU A 243 -0.83 9.08 19.80
N LYS A 244 -1.90 8.27 19.81
CA LYS A 244 -1.87 6.93 19.22
C LYS A 244 -1.63 6.99 17.71
N LEU A 245 -2.28 7.89 17.00
CA LEU A 245 -2.13 8.04 15.57
C LEU A 245 -0.71 8.44 15.19
N SER A 246 -0.12 9.42 15.87
CA SER A 246 1.27 9.84 15.64
C SER A 246 2.24 8.66 15.84
N SER A 247 2.08 7.92 16.93
CA SER A 247 2.87 6.72 17.22
C SER A 247 2.75 5.66 16.12
N GLU A 248 1.53 5.38 15.68
CA GLU A 248 1.29 4.36 14.64
C GLU A 248 1.78 4.78 13.27
N ILE A 249 1.69 6.07 12.90
CA ILE A 249 2.29 6.58 11.65
C ILE A 249 3.81 6.42 11.70
N TYR A 250 4.44 6.72 12.84
CA TYR A 250 5.88 6.53 13.00
C TYR A 250 6.28 5.05 12.89
N LYS A 251 5.55 4.15 13.56
CA LYS A 251 5.76 2.70 13.43
C LYS A 251 5.57 2.23 11.98
N TYR A 252 4.59 2.80 11.28
CA TYR A 252 4.36 2.48 9.87
C TYR A 252 5.54 2.91 8.99
N ALA A 253 6.05 4.13 9.18
CA ALA A 253 7.23 4.60 8.47
C ALA A 253 8.46 3.71 8.73
N LYS A 254 8.69 3.27 9.98
CA LYS A 254 9.75 2.30 10.30
C LYS A 254 9.57 0.96 9.57
N ARG A 255 8.32 0.45 9.50
CA ARG A 255 8.03 -0.79 8.75
C ARG A 255 8.34 -0.64 7.26
N GLN A 256 8.07 0.52 6.65
CA GLN A 256 8.45 0.79 5.26
C GLN A 256 9.97 0.71 5.07
N ILE A 257 10.74 1.40 5.91
CA ILE A 257 12.21 1.35 5.86
C ILE A 257 12.72 -0.10 6.03
N THR A 258 12.18 -0.85 7.00
CA THR A 258 12.54 -2.26 7.21
C THR A 258 12.20 -3.13 5.99
N TRP A 259 11.10 -2.85 5.32
CA TRP A 259 10.72 -3.57 4.10
C TRP A 259 11.73 -3.33 2.99
N PHE A 260 11.99 -2.08 2.68
CA PHE A 260 12.85 -1.70 1.55
C PHE A 260 14.34 -1.97 1.79
N LYS A 261 14.82 -1.96 3.03
CA LYS A 261 16.22 -2.34 3.36
C LYS A 261 16.58 -3.79 3.01
N ARG A 262 15.59 -4.65 2.72
CA ARG A 262 15.84 -6.03 2.25
C ARG A 262 16.37 -6.06 0.83
N ASP A 263 16.06 -5.05 0.03
CA ASP A 263 16.55 -4.90 -1.33
C ASP A 263 17.86 -4.11 -1.31
N LYS A 264 18.95 -4.78 -1.68
CA LYS A 264 20.31 -4.21 -1.66
C LYS A 264 20.60 -3.29 -2.85
N GLU A 265 19.77 -3.33 -3.89
CA GLU A 265 19.91 -2.50 -5.07
C GLU A 265 19.36 -1.09 -4.86
N ILE A 266 18.65 -0.83 -3.75
CA ILE A 266 18.11 0.49 -3.45
C ILE A 266 19.24 1.44 -3.06
N LYS A 267 19.41 2.50 -3.85
CA LYS A 267 20.28 3.63 -3.51
C LYS A 267 19.54 4.58 -2.55
N TRP A 268 20.07 4.73 -1.33
CA TRP A 268 19.41 5.50 -0.28
C TRP A 268 19.93 6.92 -0.19
N PHE A 269 18.99 7.88 -0.09
CA PHE A 269 19.30 9.30 0.01
C PHE A 269 18.64 9.94 1.25
N ASP A 270 19.39 10.82 1.93
CA ASP A 270 18.85 11.59 3.04
C ASP A 270 17.99 12.74 2.52
N ALA A 271 16.67 12.62 2.73
CA ALA A 271 15.69 13.61 2.29
C ALA A 271 15.73 14.93 3.09
N SER A 272 16.60 15.07 4.10
CA SER A 272 16.86 16.33 4.81
C SER A 272 17.93 17.19 4.13
N LYS A 273 18.68 16.61 3.20
CA LYS A 273 19.71 17.31 2.41
C LYS A 273 19.15 17.68 1.05
N ASN A 274 19.69 18.73 0.44
CA ASN A 274 19.41 18.98 -0.98
C ASN A 274 20.08 17.87 -1.79
N VAL A 275 19.29 16.92 -2.25
CA VAL A 275 19.77 15.82 -3.09
C VAL A 275 19.77 16.29 -4.53
N ALA A 276 20.94 16.56 -5.08
CA ALA A 276 21.16 16.61 -6.51
C ALA A 276 21.14 15.15 -7.01
N PHE A 277 20.17 14.81 -7.87
CA PHE A 277 20.17 13.52 -8.58
C PHE A 277 20.93 13.72 -9.89
N GLU A 278 22.08 13.13 -9.98
CA GLU A 278 22.70 12.76 -11.26
C GLU A 278 22.07 11.43 -11.65
N ILE A 279 21.12 11.50 -12.58
CA ILE A 279 20.42 10.35 -13.17
C ILE A 279 20.96 10.22 -14.60
#